data_2c9f2d2142792526b0d6534b2f298654
#
_entry.id   2c9f2d2142792526b0d6534b2f298654
#
_cell.length_a   1.000
_cell.length_b   1.000
_cell.length_c   1.000
_cell.angle_alpha   90.00
_cell.angle_beta   90.00
_cell.angle_gamma   90.00
#
_symmetry.space_group_name_H-M   'P 1'
#
loop_
_entity.id
_entity.type
_entity.pdbx_description
1 polymer ?
#
loop_
_entity_poly.entity_id
_entity_poly.type
_entity_poly.pdbx_seq_one_letter_code
_entity_poly.pdbx_strand_id
1 'polypeptide(L)'
;MMIDDAPELIVIIQCEDVVKRCSGFLCMNDFYERAGKFTGYPEGVRYMTITCGGCCGNLLTPKLENLGMRLRKANINKEDVAVHFASCVCSDNAHRQPCPFMNRMKTLLHRKGFGNIVLGTHISQKAEAKRQAGIYRKWE
;
A
#
# COMPACT_ATOMS: atom_id res chain seq x y z
N MET A 1 8.50 11.80 11.90
CA MET A 1 9.32 11.67 10.68
C MET A 1 9.85 13.04 10.29
N MET A 2 11.12 13.13 10.00
CA MET A 2 11.70 14.39 9.55
C MET A 2 11.27 14.66 8.11
N ILE A 3 11.12 15.96 7.78
CA ILE A 3 10.67 16.36 6.43
C ILE A 3 11.58 15.80 5.34
N ASP A 4 12.90 15.78 5.60
CA ASP A 4 13.89 15.29 4.63
C ASP A 4 13.79 13.78 4.37
N ASP A 5 13.18 13.02 5.29
CA ASP A 5 12.97 11.59 5.17
C ASP A 5 11.61 11.24 4.58
N ALA A 6 10.78 12.26 4.29
CA ALA A 6 9.45 12.04 3.74
C ALA A 6 9.54 11.58 2.29
N PRO A 7 8.68 10.64 1.89
CA PRO A 7 8.64 10.23 0.49
C PRO A 7 8.06 11.35 -0.39
N GLU A 8 8.42 11.33 -1.66
CA GLU A 8 7.83 12.22 -2.65
C GLU A 8 6.55 11.62 -3.26
N LEU A 9 6.43 10.30 -3.22
CA LEU A 9 5.31 9.56 -3.81
C LEU A 9 4.92 8.41 -2.92
N ILE A 10 3.62 8.25 -2.75
CA ILE A 10 3.01 7.08 -2.12
C ILE A 10 2.38 6.24 -3.21
N VAL A 11 2.70 4.96 -3.26
CA VAL A 11 2.05 3.99 -4.15
C VAL A 11 1.24 3.04 -3.27
N ILE A 12 -0.06 2.96 -3.52
CA ILE A 12 -0.94 2.06 -2.77
C ILE A 12 -1.21 0.84 -3.65
N ILE A 13 -0.86 -0.35 -3.18
CA ILE A 13 -1.17 -1.61 -3.86
C ILE A 13 -2.47 -2.16 -3.28
N GLN A 14 -3.49 -2.25 -4.13
CA GLN A 14 -4.82 -2.73 -3.78
C GLN A 14 -5.03 -4.14 -4.33
N CYS A 15 -5.91 -4.90 -3.67
CA CYS A 15 -6.29 -6.23 -4.13
C CYS A 15 -7.21 -6.13 -5.35
N GLU A 16 -6.84 -6.78 -6.46
CA GLU A 16 -7.62 -6.77 -7.70
C GLU A 16 -9.04 -7.30 -7.48
N ASP A 17 -9.18 -8.31 -6.64
CA ASP A 17 -10.49 -8.87 -6.34
C ASP A 17 -11.34 -7.92 -5.50
N VAL A 18 -10.73 -7.26 -4.52
CA VAL A 18 -11.45 -6.35 -3.63
C VAL A 18 -11.93 -5.11 -4.38
N VAL A 19 -11.13 -4.58 -5.31
CA VAL A 19 -11.52 -3.36 -6.05
C VAL A 19 -12.70 -3.57 -6.99
N LYS A 20 -13.11 -4.81 -7.22
CA LYS A 20 -14.35 -5.09 -7.95
C LYS A 20 -15.58 -4.63 -7.18
N ARG A 21 -15.47 -4.46 -5.87
CA ARG A 21 -16.58 -4.05 -4.99
C ARG A 21 -16.22 -2.92 -4.03
N CYS A 22 -14.96 -2.56 -3.92
CA CYS A 22 -14.50 -1.47 -3.07
C CYS A 22 -14.03 -0.30 -3.95
N SER A 23 -14.56 0.88 -3.70
CA SER A 23 -14.21 2.05 -4.50
C SER A 23 -12.81 2.60 -4.20
N GLY A 24 -12.23 2.22 -3.05
CA GLY A 24 -10.96 2.77 -2.59
C GLY A 24 -11.10 4.12 -1.88
N PHE A 25 -12.32 4.54 -1.60
CA PHE A 25 -12.55 5.86 -1.00
C PHE A 25 -11.82 6.02 0.33
N LEU A 26 -11.88 5.01 1.20
CA LEU A 26 -11.27 5.12 2.53
C LEU A 26 -9.74 5.22 2.45
N CYS A 27 -9.11 4.51 1.54
CA CYS A 27 -7.66 4.62 1.34
C CYS A 27 -7.28 6.04 0.90
N MET A 28 -7.99 6.58 -0.09
CA MET A 28 -7.75 7.93 -0.59
C MET A 28 -8.04 8.96 0.48
N ASN A 29 -9.15 8.83 1.19
CA ASN A 29 -9.57 9.80 2.19
C ASN A 29 -8.60 9.85 3.38
N ASP A 30 -8.12 8.69 3.82
CA ASP A 30 -7.12 8.64 4.89
C ASP A 30 -5.80 9.26 4.45
N PHE A 31 -5.42 9.09 3.19
CA PHE A 31 -4.26 9.79 2.65
C PHE A 31 -4.50 11.30 2.68
N TYR A 32 -5.66 11.74 2.22
CA TYR A 32 -5.99 13.17 2.18
C TYR A 32 -5.95 13.79 3.59
N GLU A 33 -6.49 13.09 4.57
CA GLU A 33 -6.53 13.56 5.96
C GLU A 33 -5.28 13.25 6.77
N ARG A 34 -4.32 12.51 6.19
CA ARG A 34 -3.13 12.01 6.89
C ARG A 34 -3.50 11.19 8.12
N ALA A 35 -4.51 10.33 7.95
CA ALA A 35 -4.99 9.41 8.98
C ALA A 35 -4.48 7.99 8.70
N GLY A 36 -4.79 7.05 9.60
CA GLY A 36 -4.37 5.67 9.46
C GLY A 36 -2.87 5.54 9.36
N LYS A 37 -2.40 4.80 8.38
CA LYS A 37 -0.96 4.60 8.14
C LYS A 37 -0.28 5.77 7.42
N PHE A 38 -1.02 6.81 7.08
CA PHE A 38 -0.48 8.00 6.43
C PHE A 38 -0.17 9.13 7.41
N THR A 39 -0.38 8.90 8.69
CA THR A 39 -0.09 9.89 9.75
C THR A 39 1.38 10.30 9.67
N GLY A 40 1.62 11.61 9.68
CA GLY A 40 2.97 12.16 9.65
C GLY A 40 3.51 12.51 8.27
N TYR A 41 2.85 12.10 7.21
CA TYR A 41 3.28 12.52 5.88
C TYR A 41 2.96 13.99 5.66
N PRO A 42 3.90 14.79 5.13
CA PRO A 42 3.66 16.21 4.91
C PRO A 42 2.74 16.46 3.72
N GLU A 43 2.30 17.70 3.58
CA GLU A 43 1.59 18.13 2.37
C GLU A 43 2.54 18.08 1.17
N GLY A 44 1.97 17.96 -0.02
CA GLY A 44 2.74 17.95 -1.25
C GLY A 44 3.22 16.56 -1.68
N VAL A 45 3.09 15.55 -0.84
CA VAL A 45 3.38 14.17 -1.23
C VAL A 45 2.31 13.72 -2.23
N ARG A 46 2.75 13.20 -3.36
CA ARG A 46 1.84 12.66 -4.38
C ARG A 46 1.42 11.25 -4.01
N TYR A 47 0.30 10.81 -4.54
CA TYR A 47 -0.09 9.42 -4.38
C TYR A 47 -0.67 8.85 -5.66
N MET A 48 -0.58 7.55 -5.78
CA MET A 48 -1.23 6.79 -6.84
C MET A 48 -1.61 5.42 -6.32
N THR A 49 -2.53 4.78 -7.00
CA THR A 49 -2.95 3.42 -6.68
C THR A 49 -2.68 2.51 -7.86
N ILE A 50 -2.28 1.28 -7.57
CA ILE A 50 -2.22 0.20 -8.54
C ILE A 50 -2.84 -1.03 -7.90
N THR A 51 -3.24 -1.99 -8.71
CA THR A 51 -3.66 -3.29 -8.19
C THR A 51 -2.55 -4.30 -8.37
N CYS A 52 -2.65 -5.41 -7.64
CA CYS A 52 -1.74 -6.55 -7.82
C CYS A 52 -1.92 -7.24 -9.18
N GLY A 53 -2.99 -6.92 -9.90
CA GLY A 53 -3.27 -7.50 -11.21
C GLY A 53 -3.80 -8.92 -11.16
N GLY A 54 -4.25 -9.38 -10.00
CA GLY A 54 -4.79 -10.72 -9.80
C GLY A 54 -3.94 -11.58 -8.89
N CYS A 55 -4.45 -12.74 -8.52
CA CYS A 55 -3.78 -13.64 -7.58
C CYS A 55 -2.37 -13.99 -8.03
N CYS A 56 -1.48 -14.13 -7.06
CA CYS A 56 -0.02 -14.22 -7.13
C CYS A 56 0.68 -12.89 -7.39
N GLY A 57 -0.02 -11.77 -7.57
CA GLY A 57 0.60 -10.50 -7.96
C GLY A 57 1.11 -10.55 -9.39
N ASN A 58 0.39 -11.28 -10.24
CA ASN A 58 0.84 -11.69 -11.57
C ASN A 58 1.23 -10.50 -12.47
N LEU A 59 0.51 -9.39 -12.37
CA LEU A 59 0.76 -8.22 -13.21
C LEU A 59 1.50 -7.10 -12.48
N LEU A 60 2.00 -7.38 -11.28
CA LEU A 60 2.73 -6.37 -10.51
C LEU A 60 4.05 -6.00 -11.21
N THR A 61 4.78 -6.98 -11.71
CA THR A 61 6.07 -6.75 -12.38
C THR A 61 5.98 -5.75 -13.53
N PRO A 62 5.09 -5.92 -14.53
CA PRO A 62 5.02 -4.93 -15.61
C PRO A 62 4.59 -3.55 -15.13
N LYS A 63 3.72 -3.47 -14.12
CA LYS A 63 3.33 -2.18 -13.53
C LYS A 63 4.52 -1.48 -12.88
N LEU A 64 5.35 -2.22 -12.15
CA LEU A 64 6.53 -1.66 -11.50
C LEU A 64 7.60 -1.25 -12.51
N GLU A 65 7.75 -1.99 -13.61
CA GLU A 65 8.67 -1.60 -14.66
C GLU A 65 8.25 -0.31 -15.34
N ASN A 66 6.96 -0.17 -15.65
CA ASN A 66 6.43 1.07 -16.20
C ASN A 66 6.62 2.22 -15.21
N LEU A 67 6.30 2.01 -13.95
CA LEU A 67 6.48 3.02 -12.93
C LEU A 67 7.94 3.45 -12.81
N GLY A 68 8.86 2.50 -12.79
CA GLY A 68 10.30 2.80 -12.71
C GLY A 68 10.77 3.70 -13.85
N MET A 69 10.29 3.43 -15.07
CA MET A 69 10.61 4.27 -16.22
C MET A 69 10.04 5.69 -16.05
N ARG A 70 8.80 5.81 -15.59
CA ARG A 70 8.17 7.11 -15.40
C ARG A 70 8.85 7.91 -14.29
N LEU A 71 9.28 7.25 -13.23
CA LEU A 71 9.99 7.90 -12.14
C LEU A 71 11.34 8.47 -12.61
N ARG A 72 12.08 7.71 -13.43
CA ARG A 72 13.35 8.21 -13.98
C ARG A 72 13.12 9.49 -14.80
N LYS A 73 12.07 9.50 -15.62
CA LYS A 73 11.74 10.68 -16.44
C LYS A 73 11.29 11.86 -15.60
N ALA A 74 10.71 11.61 -14.43
CA ALA A 74 10.25 12.64 -13.52
C ALA A 74 11.31 13.06 -12.49
N ASN A 75 12.51 12.47 -12.54
CA ASN A 75 13.60 12.71 -11.58
C ASN A 75 13.20 12.39 -10.13
N ILE A 76 12.41 11.33 -9.95
CA ILE A 76 12.05 10.82 -8.62
C ILE A 76 12.81 9.53 -8.39
N ASN A 77 13.57 9.48 -7.29
CA ASN A 77 14.31 8.28 -6.93
C ASN A 77 13.38 7.24 -6.29
N LYS A 78 13.65 5.98 -6.55
CA LYS A 78 12.84 4.91 -5.94
C LYS A 78 12.92 4.89 -4.42
N GLU A 79 14.02 5.38 -3.84
CA GLU A 79 14.18 5.53 -2.40
C GLU A 79 13.19 6.55 -1.81
N ASP A 80 12.70 7.47 -2.63
CA ASP A 80 11.75 8.50 -2.23
C ASP A 80 10.29 8.08 -2.47
N VAL A 81 10.07 6.79 -2.73
CA VAL A 81 8.74 6.20 -2.93
C VAL A 81 8.43 5.28 -1.76
N ALA A 82 7.31 5.52 -1.10
CA ALA A 82 6.79 4.59 -0.09
C ALA A 82 5.67 3.75 -0.72
N VAL A 83 5.79 2.44 -0.63
CA VAL A 83 4.78 1.53 -1.15
C VAL A 83 3.94 1.02 0.02
N HIS A 84 2.67 1.36 0.01
CA HIS A 84 1.71 0.88 1.01
C HIS A 84 0.93 -0.29 0.42
N PHE A 85 0.94 -1.42 1.11
CA PHE A 85 -0.05 -2.44 0.83
C PHE A 85 -1.36 -2.01 1.48
N ALA A 86 -2.44 -1.93 0.71
CA ALA A 86 -3.73 -1.57 1.26
C ALA A 86 -4.11 -2.53 2.38
N SER A 87 -4.86 -2.04 3.35
CA SER A 87 -5.25 -2.86 4.50
C SER A 87 -6.03 -4.11 4.09
N CYS A 88 -6.74 -4.05 2.97
CA CYS A 88 -7.44 -5.22 2.42
C CYS A 88 -6.49 -6.30 1.87
N VAL A 89 -5.23 -5.97 1.64
CA VAL A 89 -4.22 -6.93 1.17
C VAL A 89 -3.45 -7.54 2.34
N CYS A 90 -3.05 -6.71 3.30
CA CYS A 90 -2.05 -7.10 4.29
C CYS A 90 -2.63 -7.41 5.68
N SER A 91 -3.94 -7.34 5.86
CA SER A 91 -4.53 -7.60 7.17
C SER A 91 -5.85 -8.34 7.07
N ASP A 92 -6.24 -8.99 8.18
CA ASP A 92 -7.58 -9.51 8.34
C ASP A 92 -8.56 -8.35 8.45
N ASN A 93 -9.60 -8.39 7.65
CA ASN A 93 -10.61 -7.33 7.62
C ASN A 93 -11.92 -7.85 7.04
N ALA A 94 -12.91 -6.95 6.90
CA ALA A 94 -14.24 -7.32 6.44
C ALA A 94 -14.26 -7.86 5.00
N HIS A 95 -13.22 -7.56 4.19
CA HIS A 95 -13.16 -8.02 2.81
C HIS A 95 -12.61 -9.43 2.69
N ARG A 96 -11.53 -9.73 3.42
CA ARG A 96 -10.86 -11.02 3.35
C ARG A 96 -9.72 -11.14 4.36
N GLN A 97 -9.15 -12.33 4.45
CA GLN A 97 -7.93 -12.59 5.19
C GLN A 97 -6.72 -11.97 4.49
N PRO A 98 -5.58 -11.81 5.18
CA PRO A 98 -4.37 -11.31 4.53
C PRO A 98 -4.02 -12.12 3.28
N CYS A 99 -3.51 -11.44 2.26
CA CYS A 99 -3.13 -12.06 1.01
C CYS A 99 -2.01 -13.08 1.24
N PRO A 100 -2.14 -14.32 0.77
CA PRO A 100 -1.10 -15.33 0.94
C PRO A 100 0.15 -15.06 0.09
N PHE A 101 0.09 -14.11 -0.84
CA PHE A 101 1.20 -13.78 -1.74
C PHE A 101 1.97 -12.54 -1.32
N MET A 102 1.80 -12.09 -0.09
CA MET A 102 2.48 -10.89 0.43
C MET A 102 4.00 -10.96 0.29
N ASN A 103 4.60 -12.10 0.69
CA ASN A 103 6.06 -12.24 0.63
C ASN A 103 6.57 -12.23 -0.81
N ARG A 104 5.81 -12.82 -1.73
CA ARG A 104 6.15 -12.78 -3.15
C ARG A 104 6.13 -11.34 -3.68
N MET A 105 5.10 -10.59 -3.34
CA MET A 105 4.99 -9.20 -3.78
C MET A 105 6.08 -8.32 -3.16
N LYS A 106 6.41 -8.52 -1.90
CA LYS A 106 7.53 -7.81 -1.26
C LYS A 106 8.85 -8.09 -1.98
N THR A 107 9.08 -9.36 -2.33
CA THR A 107 10.29 -9.75 -3.07
C THR A 107 10.35 -9.05 -4.43
N LEU A 108 9.22 -9.01 -5.15
CA LEU A 108 9.17 -8.33 -6.44
C LEU A 108 9.46 -6.83 -6.29
N LEU A 109 8.91 -6.19 -5.27
CA LEU A 109 9.17 -4.78 -5.00
C LEU A 109 10.67 -4.54 -4.74
N HIS A 110 11.29 -5.34 -3.89
CA HIS A 110 12.72 -5.21 -3.60
C HIS A 110 13.57 -5.40 -4.84
N ARG A 111 13.25 -6.39 -5.68
CA ARG A 111 13.96 -6.63 -6.95
C ARG A 111 13.87 -5.44 -7.88
N LYS A 112 12.77 -4.71 -7.86
CA LYS A 112 12.57 -3.54 -8.69
C LYS A 112 13.09 -2.25 -8.05
N GLY A 113 13.70 -2.34 -6.88
CA GLY A 113 14.32 -1.20 -6.21
C GLY A 113 13.43 -0.43 -5.26
N PHE A 114 12.23 -0.93 -4.97
CA PHE A 114 11.30 -0.29 -4.03
C PHE A 114 11.45 -0.94 -2.66
N GLY A 115 12.28 -0.33 -1.81
CA GLY A 115 12.60 -0.90 -0.51
C GLY A 115 11.79 -0.36 0.66
N ASN A 116 11.10 0.77 0.48
CA ASN A 116 10.31 1.37 1.54
C ASN A 116 8.88 0.86 1.46
N ILE A 117 8.59 -0.21 2.20
CA ILE A 117 7.29 -0.90 2.18
C ILE A 117 6.61 -0.69 3.52
N VAL A 118 5.36 -0.22 3.48
CA VAL A 118 4.52 0.02 4.66
C VAL A 118 3.28 -0.86 4.57
N LEU A 119 2.94 -1.53 5.66
CA LEU A 119 1.74 -2.34 5.71
C LEU A 119 0.56 -1.50 6.19
N GLY A 120 -0.45 -1.38 5.34
CA GLY A 120 -1.70 -0.75 5.68
C GLY A 120 -1.91 0.63 5.09
N THR A 121 -3.17 1.00 5.05
CA THR A 121 -3.67 2.30 4.61
C THR A 121 -4.72 2.78 5.62
N HIS A 122 -6.00 2.52 5.34
CA HIS A 122 -7.08 2.82 6.27
C HIS A 122 -7.07 1.84 7.45
N ILE A 123 -7.28 2.33 8.66
CA ILE A 123 -7.42 1.50 9.85
C ILE A 123 -8.86 1.59 10.33
N SER A 124 -9.59 0.48 10.21
CA SER A 124 -10.97 0.38 10.69
C SER A 124 -10.98 0.14 12.20
N GLN A 125 -11.73 0.95 12.93
CA GLN A 125 -11.89 0.77 14.37
C GLN A 125 -12.54 -0.57 14.70
N LYS A 126 -13.50 -1.00 13.90
CA LYS A 126 -14.15 -2.31 14.10
C LYS A 126 -13.17 -3.44 13.90
N ALA A 127 -12.31 -3.36 12.88
CA ALA A 127 -11.30 -4.39 12.62
C ALA A 127 -10.25 -4.40 13.72
N GLU A 128 -9.83 -3.23 14.23
CA GLU A 128 -8.89 -3.17 15.35
C GLU A 128 -9.47 -3.81 16.60
N ALA A 129 -10.75 -3.57 16.91
CA ALA A 129 -11.41 -4.21 18.03
C ALA A 129 -11.41 -5.73 17.90
N LYS A 130 -11.64 -6.24 16.68
CA LYS A 130 -11.61 -7.68 16.43
C LYS A 130 -10.20 -8.25 16.54
N ARG A 131 -9.17 -7.51 16.18
CA ARG A 131 -7.77 -7.92 16.38
C ARG A 131 -7.44 -8.01 17.86
N GLN A 132 -7.87 -7.04 18.66
CA GLN A 132 -7.65 -7.04 20.10
C GLN A 132 -8.42 -8.17 20.78
N ALA A 133 -9.58 -8.52 20.25
CA ALA A 133 -10.40 -9.63 20.78
C ALA A 133 -9.93 -11.01 20.30
N GLY A 134 -8.91 -11.07 19.45
CA GLY A 134 -8.39 -12.34 18.93
C GLY A 134 -9.19 -12.94 17.77
N ILE A 135 -10.19 -12.20 17.26
CA ILE A 135 -11.00 -12.66 16.13
C ILE A 135 -10.24 -12.52 14.82
N TYR A 136 -9.56 -11.38 14.63
CA TYR A 136 -8.70 -11.14 13.48
C TYR A 136 -7.23 -11.26 13.90
N ARG A 137 -6.39 -11.60 12.93
CA ARG A 137 -4.94 -11.63 13.14
C ARG A 137 -4.42 -10.22 13.40
N LYS A 138 -3.41 -10.12 14.23
CA LYS A 138 -2.73 -8.85 14.47
C LYS A 138 -1.90 -8.45 13.24
N TRP A 139 -1.56 -7.18 13.16
CA TRP A 139 -0.65 -6.68 12.13
C TRP A 139 0.71 -7.40 12.24
N GLU A 140 1.29 -7.68 11.10
CA GLU A 140 2.63 -8.28 11.02
C GLU A 140 3.66 -7.28 10.53
#